data_638cf9fecb7f60458d8ee3afcda5dcb0
#
_entry.id   638cf9fecb7f60458d8ee3afcda5dcb0
#
_cell.length_a   1.000
_cell.length_b   1.000
_cell.length_c   1.000
_cell.angle_alpha   90.00
_cell.angle_beta   90.00
_cell.angle_gamma   90.00
#
_symmetry.space_group_name_H-M   'P 1'
#
loop_
_entity.id
_entity.type
_entity.pdbx_description
1 polymer ?
#
loop_
_entity_poly.entity_id
_entity_poly.type
_entity_poly.pdbx_seq_one_letter_code
_entity_poly.pdbx_strand_id
1 'polypeptide(L)'
;MLVDTSVWVDFLNGHDSPHANRLAQAIASGESIAVPGVVLTEVLLGLDSDAQASRIADLMAAFVSVADLQRDGYQQAAGLYRLCRSKGITVRSTIDCLIAQMCLRDNLPLLTKDRDFIGIAKCTRLQLVMVAQQ
;
A
#
# COMPACT_ATOMS: atom_id res chain seq x y z
N MET A 1 1.93 -0.08 10.08
CA MET A 1 1.15 -0.55 8.91
C MET A 1 1.71 0.03 7.63
N LEU A 2 1.56 -0.67 6.54
CA LEU A 2 1.85 -0.14 5.21
C LEU A 2 0.56 0.47 4.64
N VAL A 3 0.66 1.64 4.03
CA VAL A 3 -0.50 2.34 3.44
C VAL A 3 -0.34 2.35 1.92
N ASP A 4 -1.33 1.82 1.23
CA ASP A 4 -1.35 1.73 -0.23
C ASP A 4 -1.62 3.10 -0.88
N THR A 5 -1.21 3.23 -2.14
CA THR A 5 -1.38 4.44 -2.94
C THR A 5 -2.81 4.95 -2.95
N SER A 6 -3.80 4.06 -3.05
CA SER A 6 -5.22 4.45 -3.10
C SER A 6 -5.64 5.29 -1.90
N VAL A 7 -5.11 4.99 -0.73
CA VAL A 7 -5.42 5.71 0.51
C VAL A 7 -4.65 7.03 0.60
N TRP A 8 -3.37 7.01 0.21
CA TRP A 8 -2.57 8.23 0.17
C TRP A 8 -3.16 9.28 -0.76
N VAL A 9 -3.63 8.86 -1.95
CA VAL A 9 -4.25 9.77 -2.92
C VAL A 9 -5.49 10.42 -2.33
N ASP A 10 -6.38 9.66 -1.69
CA ASP A 10 -7.55 10.21 -1.02
C ASP A 10 -7.15 11.22 0.07
N PHE A 11 -6.20 10.85 0.90
CA PHE A 11 -5.75 11.69 2.01
C PHE A 11 -5.16 13.01 1.50
N LEU A 12 -4.27 12.94 0.51
CA LEU A 12 -3.60 14.14 -0.02
C LEU A 12 -4.54 15.06 -0.79
N ASN A 13 -5.60 14.50 -1.39
CA ASN A 13 -6.63 15.27 -2.09
C ASN A 13 -7.74 15.81 -1.17
N GLY A 14 -7.65 15.53 0.13
CA GLY A 14 -8.68 15.91 1.08
C GLY A 14 -10.01 15.18 0.88
N HIS A 15 -9.97 14.02 0.24
CA HIS A 15 -11.16 13.22 -0.02
C HIS A 15 -11.60 12.49 1.24
N ASP A 16 -12.88 12.68 1.64
CA ASP A 16 -13.40 12.06 2.86
C ASP A 16 -13.77 10.59 2.60
N SER A 17 -12.95 9.71 3.12
CA SER A 17 -13.22 8.27 3.08
C SER A 17 -12.82 7.64 4.42
N PRO A 18 -13.43 6.50 4.81
CA PRO A 18 -13.04 5.80 6.03
C PRO A 18 -11.56 5.46 6.07
N HIS A 19 -10.98 5.11 4.92
CA HIS A 19 -9.56 4.78 4.82
C HIS A 19 -8.66 6.01 4.98
N ALA A 20 -9.00 7.13 4.32
CA ALA A 20 -8.26 8.38 4.51
C ALA A 20 -8.35 8.87 5.96
N ASN A 21 -9.52 8.74 6.58
CA ASN A 21 -9.71 9.10 7.99
C ASN A 21 -8.88 8.21 8.91
N ARG A 22 -8.76 6.93 8.61
CA ARG A 22 -7.91 6.01 9.37
C ARG A 22 -6.44 6.41 9.25
N LEU A 23 -5.98 6.80 8.06
CA LEU A 23 -4.61 7.30 7.86
C LEU A 23 -4.38 8.59 8.65
N ALA A 24 -5.31 9.54 8.59
CA ALA A 24 -5.21 10.78 9.35
C ALA A 24 -5.11 10.51 10.85
N GLN A 25 -5.90 9.58 11.36
CA GLN A 25 -5.86 9.17 12.77
C GLN A 25 -4.50 8.56 13.13
N ALA A 26 -3.95 7.71 12.28
CA ALA A 26 -2.65 7.09 12.49
C ALA A 26 -1.54 8.14 12.55
N ILE A 27 -1.57 9.12 11.65
CA ILE A 27 -0.60 10.22 11.64
C ILE A 27 -0.71 11.03 12.95
N ALA A 28 -1.92 11.39 13.33
CA ALA A 28 -2.16 12.20 14.52
C ALA A 28 -1.71 11.48 15.81
N SER A 29 -1.86 10.17 15.88
CA SER A 29 -1.52 9.38 17.07
C SER A 29 -0.08 8.85 17.06
N GLY A 30 0.70 9.15 16.01
CA GLY A 30 2.10 8.74 15.92
C GLY A 30 2.30 7.25 15.63
N GLU A 31 1.32 6.58 15.04
CA GLU A 31 1.51 5.20 14.60
C GLU A 31 2.60 5.09 13.54
N SER A 32 3.31 3.98 13.54
CA SER A 32 4.32 3.71 12.53
C SER A 32 3.65 3.44 11.17
N ILE A 33 4.00 4.23 10.16
CA ILE A 33 3.48 4.13 8.81
C ILE A 33 4.65 3.87 7.87
N ALA A 34 4.55 2.80 7.09
CA ALA A 34 5.60 2.40 6.15
C ALA A 34 5.21 2.80 4.72
N VAL A 35 6.16 3.39 4.01
CA VAL A 35 5.99 3.86 2.62
C VAL A 35 7.04 3.20 1.75
N PRO A 36 6.68 2.16 0.97
CA PRO A 36 7.63 1.59 0.01
C PRO A 36 7.85 2.52 -1.17
N GLY A 37 9.01 2.39 -1.81
CA GLY A 37 9.37 3.22 -2.96
C GLY A 37 8.37 3.15 -4.09
N VAL A 38 7.75 1.99 -4.34
CA VAL A 38 6.73 1.84 -5.38
C VAL A 38 5.48 2.68 -5.08
N VAL A 39 5.09 2.78 -3.80
CA VAL A 39 3.96 3.63 -3.39
C VAL A 39 4.33 5.10 -3.56
N LEU A 40 5.51 5.49 -3.14
CA LEU A 40 6.00 6.86 -3.32
C LEU A 40 5.95 7.24 -4.82
N THR A 41 6.44 6.37 -5.69
CA THR A 41 6.41 6.61 -7.14
C THR A 41 4.99 6.82 -7.64
N GLU A 42 4.05 5.94 -7.26
CA GLU A 42 2.67 6.04 -7.70
C GLU A 42 1.98 7.31 -7.21
N VAL A 43 2.25 7.72 -5.98
CA VAL A 43 1.70 8.97 -5.43
C VAL A 43 2.22 10.17 -6.23
N LEU A 44 3.52 10.23 -6.48
CA LEU A 44 4.13 11.36 -7.18
C LEU A 44 3.74 11.44 -8.65
N LEU A 45 3.47 10.30 -9.29
CA LEU A 45 3.00 10.27 -10.69
C LEU A 45 1.68 11.03 -10.89
N GLY A 46 0.84 11.10 -9.86
CA GLY A 46 -0.46 11.75 -9.94
C GLY A 46 -0.43 13.27 -9.71
N LEU A 47 0.74 13.86 -9.49
CA LEU A 47 0.85 15.29 -9.17
C LEU A 47 1.14 16.10 -10.43
N ASP A 48 0.69 17.38 -10.45
CA ASP A 48 0.63 18.20 -11.65
C ASP A 48 1.92 18.95 -11.94
N SER A 49 2.81 19.11 -10.95
CA SER A 49 4.04 19.89 -11.14
C SER A 49 5.20 19.28 -10.35
N ASP A 50 6.42 19.59 -10.81
CA ASP A 50 7.63 19.17 -10.11
C ASP A 50 7.73 19.79 -8.71
N ALA A 51 7.28 21.03 -8.54
CA ALA A 51 7.28 21.70 -7.24
C ALA A 51 6.36 20.98 -6.25
N GLN A 52 5.16 20.60 -6.68
CA GLN A 52 4.21 19.85 -5.86
C GLN A 52 4.74 18.47 -5.54
N ALA A 53 5.32 17.77 -6.52
CA ALA A 53 5.91 16.45 -6.32
C ALA A 53 7.06 16.50 -5.30
N SER A 54 7.92 17.50 -5.38
CA SER A 54 9.04 17.69 -4.43
C SER A 54 8.52 17.92 -3.02
N ARG A 55 7.50 18.75 -2.87
CA ARG A 55 6.90 19.02 -1.55
C ARG A 55 6.27 17.77 -0.93
N ILE A 56 5.53 16.99 -1.73
CA ILE A 56 4.90 15.77 -1.23
C ILE A 56 5.97 14.70 -0.92
N ALA A 57 7.01 14.58 -1.75
CA ALA A 57 8.13 13.68 -1.46
C ALA A 57 8.79 14.00 -0.12
N ASP A 58 9.00 15.29 0.18
CA ASP A 58 9.57 15.73 1.45
C ASP A 58 8.66 15.36 2.64
N LEU A 59 7.35 15.55 2.49
CA LEU A 59 6.40 15.15 3.53
C LEU A 59 6.44 13.64 3.77
N MET A 60 6.48 12.86 2.71
CA MET A 60 6.45 11.40 2.81
C MET A 60 7.78 10.83 3.34
N ALA A 61 8.88 11.58 3.25
CA ALA A 61 10.16 11.17 3.81
C ALA A 61 10.16 11.07 5.34
N ALA A 62 9.15 11.64 6.00
CA ALA A 62 8.99 11.53 7.46
C ALA A 62 8.54 10.14 7.92
N PHE A 63 8.06 9.31 7.02
CA PHE A 63 7.54 7.99 7.34
C PHE A 63 8.61 6.91 7.15
N VAL A 64 8.30 5.68 7.60
CA VAL A 64 9.26 4.58 7.60
C VAL A 64 9.51 4.08 6.17
N SER A 65 10.79 3.97 5.79
CA SER A 65 11.16 3.35 4.53
C SER A 65 10.98 1.84 4.59
N VAL A 66 10.63 1.24 3.46
CA VAL A 66 10.53 -0.21 3.31
C VAL A 66 11.66 -0.66 2.40
N ALA A 67 12.44 -1.64 2.84
CA ALA A 67 13.51 -2.18 2.02
C ALA A 67 12.95 -2.83 0.74
N ASP A 68 13.66 -2.65 -0.37
CA ASP A 68 13.28 -3.28 -1.64
C ASP A 68 13.30 -4.80 -1.51
N LEU A 69 12.49 -5.47 -2.33
CA LEU A 69 12.54 -6.91 -2.44
C LEU A 69 13.86 -7.33 -3.08
N GLN A 70 14.39 -8.44 -2.64
CA GLN A 70 15.50 -9.10 -3.29
C GLN A 70 14.98 -10.09 -4.33
N ARG A 71 15.86 -10.76 -5.06
CA ARG A 71 15.48 -11.66 -6.15
C ARG A 71 14.44 -12.70 -5.73
N ASP A 72 14.66 -13.35 -4.60
CA ASP A 72 13.72 -14.36 -4.08
C ASP A 72 12.37 -13.75 -3.71
N GLY A 73 12.37 -12.53 -3.19
CA GLY A 73 11.14 -11.80 -2.88
C GLY A 73 10.33 -11.48 -4.14
N TYR A 74 10.99 -11.11 -5.23
CA TYR A 74 10.32 -10.90 -6.51
C TYR A 74 9.74 -12.19 -7.05
N GLN A 75 10.46 -13.30 -6.93
CA GLN A 75 9.93 -14.62 -7.32
C GLN A 75 8.72 -15.01 -6.49
N GLN A 76 8.74 -14.74 -5.19
CA GLN A 76 7.61 -14.98 -4.30
C GLN A 76 6.39 -14.12 -4.66
N ALA A 77 6.60 -12.88 -5.06
CA ALA A 77 5.52 -12.01 -5.53
C ALA A 77 4.82 -12.59 -6.76
N ALA A 78 5.59 -13.12 -7.72
CA ALA A 78 5.02 -13.84 -8.86
C ALA A 78 4.25 -15.09 -8.40
N GLY A 79 4.75 -15.78 -7.37
CA GLY A 79 4.06 -16.91 -6.75
C GLY A 79 2.71 -16.55 -6.17
N LEU A 80 2.57 -15.38 -5.56
CA LEU A 80 1.29 -14.89 -5.05
C LEU A 80 0.26 -14.76 -6.17
N TYR A 81 0.66 -14.18 -7.29
CA TYR A 81 -0.21 -14.05 -8.46
C TYR A 81 -0.71 -15.42 -8.92
N ARG A 82 0.22 -16.37 -9.08
CA ARG A 82 -0.13 -17.72 -9.55
C ARG A 82 -1.00 -18.46 -8.55
N LEU A 83 -0.73 -18.31 -7.25
CA LEU A 83 -1.55 -18.92 -6.20
C LEU A 83 -2.99 -18.39 -6.25
N CYS A 84 -3.16 -17.08 -6.34
CA CYS A 84 -4.49 -16.47 -6.45
C CYS A 84 -5.20 -16.97 -7.70
N ARG A 85 -4.51 -16.99 -8.84
CA ARG A 85 -5.06 -17.47 -10.11
C ARG A 85 -5.53 -18.92 -10.01
N SER A 86 -4.78 -19.79 -9.34
CA SER A 86 -5.16 -21.20 -9.15
C SER A 86 -6.44 -21.36 -8.35
N LYS A 87 -6.81 -20.34 -7.57
CA LYS A 87 -8.05 -20.31 -6.78
C LYS A 87 -9.14 -19.47 -7.43
N GLY A 88 -8.99 -19.12 -8.71
CA GLY A 88 -9.97 -18.35 -9.46
C GLY A 88 -9.96 -16.85 -9.16
N ILE A 89 -8.91 -16.34 -8.51
CA ILE A 89 -8.79 -14.93 -8.18
C ILE A 89 -7.73 -14.31 -9.07
N THR A 90 -8.11 -13.27 -9.82
CA THR A 90 -7.19 -12.53 -10.69
C THR A 90 -6.75 -11.24 -9.99
N VAL A 91 -5.44 -11.08 -9.84
CA VAL A 91 -4.83 -9.84 -9.37
C VAL A 91 -4.42 -9.02 -10.59
N ARG A 92 -4.95 -7.82 -10.75
CA ARG A 92 -4.80 -7.04 -11.99
C ARG A 92 -3.50 -6.25 -12.07
N SER A 93 -2.78 -6.08 -10.96
CA SER A 93 -1.58 -5.25 -10.89
C SER A 93 -0.39 -6.04 -10.34
N THR A 94 0.70 -6.04 -11.10
CA THR A 94 1.99 -6.58 -10.63
C THR A 94 2.46 -5.87 -9.38
N ILE A 95 2.27 -4.55 -9.30
CA ILE A 95 2.69 -3.75 -8.13
C ILE A 95 1.97 -4.20 -6.88
N ASP A 96 0.69 -4.58 -6.97
CA ASP A 96 -0.05 -5.09 -5.82
C ASP A 96 0.57 -6.37 -5.27
N CYS A 97 1.07 -7.25 -6.14
CA CYS A 97 1.80 -8.44 -5.70
C CYS A 97 3.10 -8.10 -4.99
N LEU A 98 3.82 -7.07 -5.46
CA LEU A 98 5.05 -6.60 -4.81
C LEU A 98 4.75 -6.02 -3.43
N ILE A 99 3.73 -5.18 -3.33
CA ILE A 99 3.31 -4.57 -2.05
C ILE A 99 2.87 -5.66 -1.07
N ALA A 100 2.06 -6.61 -1.51
CA ALA A 100 1.62 -7.72 -0.67
C ALA A 100 2.80 -8.54 -0.16
N GLN A 101 3.80 -8.81 -1.02
CA GLN A 101 5.00 -9.54 -0.61
C GLN A 101 5.81 -8.78 0.42
N MET A 102 5.92 -7.46 0.30
CA MET A 102 6.59 -6.62 1.30
C MET A 102 5.88 -6.71 2.65
N CYS A 103 4.54 -6.64 2.64
CA CYS A 103 3.75 -6.80 3.86
C CYS A 103 3.98 -8.16 4.52
N LEU A 104 3.99 -9.23 3.72
CA LEU A 104 4.21 -10.58 4.24
C LEU A 104 5.63 -10.76 4.80
N ARG A 105 6.63 -10.25 4.10
CA ARG A 105 8.02 -10.32 4.55
C ARG A 105 8.22 -9.61 5.89
N ASP A 106 7.67 -8.40 6.03
CA ASP A 106 7.91 -7.55 7.18
C ASP A 106 6.79 -7.64 8.23
N ASN A 107 5.82 -8.52 8.00
CA ASN A 107 4.67 -8.73 8.88
C ASN A 107 3.90 -7.42 9.16
N LEU A 108 3.65 -6.66 8.10
CA LEU A 108 2.94 -5.39 8.16
C LEU A 108 1.48 -5.58 7.72
N PRO A 109 0.50 -5.10 8.50
CA PRO A 109 -0.86 -5.00 8.00
C PRO A 109 -0.96 -3.90 6.94
N LEU A 110 -1.89 -4.06 6.01
CA LEU A 110 -2.06 -3.18 4.87
C LEU A 110 -3.36 -2.38 4.97
N LEU A 111 -3.27 -1.07 4.84
CA LEU A 111 -4.41 -0.18 4.70
C LEU A 111 -4.59 0.15 3.21
N THR A 112 -5.70 -0.29 2.62
CA THR A 112 -5.97 -0.14 1.19
C THR A 112 -7.46 -0.04 0.90
N LYS A 113 -7.81 0.63 -0.19
CA LYS A 113 -9.15 0.65 -0.78
C LYS A 113 -9.26 -0.30 -1.97
N ASP A 114 -8.16 -0.84 -2.45
CA ASP A 114 -8.12 -1.65 -3.66
C ASP A 114 -8.60 -3.08 -3.37
N ARG A 115 -9.62 -3.51 -4.12
CA ARG A 115 -10.24 -4.83 -3.96
C ARG A 115 -9.30 -5.99 -4.31
N ASP A 116 -8.28 -5.77 -5.12
CA ASP A 116 -7.33 -6.82 -5.46
C ASP A 116 -6.63 -7.36 -4.21
N PHE A 117 -6.40 -6.52 -3.22
CA PHE A 117 -5.81 -6.97 -1.94
C PHE A 117 -6.75 -7.84 -1.10
N ILE A 118 -8.06 -7.67 -1.26
CA ILE A 118 -9.03 -8.58 -0.63
C ILE A 118 -8.83 -10.00 -1.15
N GLY A 119 -8.67 -10.14 -2.47
CA GLY A 119 -8.37 -11.43 -3.09
C GLY A 119 -7.07 -12.04 -2.59
N ILE A 120 -6.01 -11.25 -2.53
CA ILE A 120 -4.71 -11.71 -2.04
C ILE A 120 -4.81 -12.14 -0.57
N ALA A 121 -5.53 -11.39 0.26
CA ALA A 121 -5.70 -11.72 1.67
C ALA A 121 -6.46 -13.04 1.89
N LYS A 122 -7.34 -13.40 0.97
CA LYS A 122 -8.04 -14.70 1.02
C LYS A 122 -7.11 -15.89 0.74
N CYS A 123 -6.03 -15.67 0.02
CA CYS A 123 -5.11 -16.72 -0.42
C CYS A 123 -3.83 -16.79 0.40
N THR A 124 -3.56 -15.81 1.24
CA THR A 124 -2.29 -15.64 1.95
C THR A 124 -2.53 -15.24 3.41
N ARG A 125 -1.45 -14.97 4.13
CA ARG A 125 -1.51 -14.43 5.50
C ARG A 125 -1.57 -12.91 5.54
N LEU A 126 -1.75 -12.24 4.41
CA LEU A 126 -1.87 -10.79 4.36
C LEU A 126 -3.04 -10.34 5.24
N GLN A 127 -2.75 -9.42 6.15
CA GLN A 127 -3.76 -8.82 7.01
C GLN A 127 -4.12 -7.44 6.51
N LEU A 128 -5.42 -7.19 6.36
CA LEU A 128 -5.92 -5.88 5.99
C LEU A 128 -6.35 -5.13 7.23
N VAL A 129 -6.02 -3.83 7.28
CA VAL A 129 -6.48 -2.96 8.37
C VAL A 129 -7.97 -2.75 8.22
N MET A 130 -8.73 -3.04 9.28
CA MET A 130 -10.16 -2.79 9.31
C MET A 130 -10.42 -1.30 9.52
N VAL A 131 -11.39 -0.76 8.81
CA VAL A 131 -11.81 0.63 8.96
C VAL A 131 -13.26 0.69 9.43
N ALA A 132 -13.59 1.79 10.14
CA ALA A 132 -14.96 2.00 10.59
C ALA A 132 -15.86 2.24 9.38
N GLN A 133 -16.99 1.55 9.36
CA GLN A 133 -18.05 1.80 8.38
C GLN A 133 -18.78 3.08 8.74
N GLN A 134 -19.08 3.90 7.75
CA GLN A 134 -19.86 5.11 7.94
C GLN A 134 -21.28 4.90 7.43
#